data_b585e2a402e2a2676dc2fd8c097fe5e1
#
_entry.id   b585e2a402e2a2676dc2fd8c097fe5e1
#
_cell.length_a   1.000
_cell.length_b   1.000
_cell.length_c   1.000
_cell.angle_alpha   90.00
_cell.angle_beta   90.00
_cell.angle_gamma   90.00
#
_symmetry.space_group_name_H-M   'P 1'
#
loop_
_entity.id
_entity.type
_entity.pdbx_description
1 polymer ?
#
loop_
_entity_poly.entity_id
_entity_poly.type
_entity_poly.pdbx_seq_one_letter_code
_entity_poly.pdbx_strand_id
1 'polypeptide(L)'
;LTNLSIVDYVIISNSVSAISVINAVKPNLYCKDIEYKQKTDYNHNIKNEIKAVKKNKGKTIFSKEKKYSSSKILIENPALMNSGYDEFFVRLNKDNTKNIIKKIENNKLSGLIIGEIIYDKYIFTEGLGKSGKDSILTHRRKSEKTYYGGSLAIALNFSNFLKKCILLTEAKDKKGLLKKNKNKLYIDLIKKSGSKKIVKTKFIDIATNNKILGMYDFNDRILNIDEKKKFLKKINYNKTKCDFIIIADYDHGLLTDDIARKIIKTKKPVIVTSQLNAANLSFHNIKKFDGADLLIINSNELKNFFRRKTLEQNIEKLGKLFLKETKFKNLIITVGNNGSIFINRKNVAKCPAFVNNSKDKIGSGDFFLVLASLGFILNFKPEEILFLGSLAAKENLKDFGNKNLISKSRIYKQIQHTFV
;
A
#
# COMPACT_ATOMS: atom_id res chain seq x y z
N LEU A 1 -14.99 -22.97 -5.75
CA LEU A 1 -16.14 -23.65 -5.14
C LEU A 1 -17.07 -24.23 -6.20
N THR A 2 -17.32 -23.54 -7.32
CA THR A 2 -18.21 -24.01 -8.41
C THR A 2 -17.78 -25.35 -9.03
N ASN A 3 -16.54 -25.78 -8.84
CA ASN A 3 -16.02 -27.06 -9.38
C ASN A 3 -16.16 -28.24 -8.38
N LEU A 4 -16.77 -28.01 -7.21
CA LEU A 4 -17.01 -29.08 -6.24
C LEU A 4 -18.39 -29.68 -6.50
N SER A 5 -18.45 -31.01 -6.73
CA SER A 5 -19.70 -31.73 -7.04
C SER A 5 -20.78 -31.67 -5.93
N ILE A 6 -20.38 -31.28 -4.72
CA ILE A 6 -21.30 -31.09 -3.57
C ILE A 6 -21.83 -29.66 -3.43
N VAL A 7 -21.47 -28.75 -4.36
CA VAL A 7 -21.89 -27.35 -4.35
C VAL A 7 -22.82 -27.08 -5.51
N ASP A 8 -24.10 -26.86 -5.22
CA ASP A 8 -25.10 -26.54 -6.22
C ASP A 8 -25.05 -25.08 -6.70
N TYR A 9 -24.85 -24.14 -5.77
CA TYR A 9 -24.85 -22.71 -6.06
C TYR A 9 -23.73 -21.97 -5.33
N VAL A 10 -23.15 -20.98 -5.99
CA VAL A 10 -22.17 -20.06 -5.39
C VAL A 10 -22.67 -18.63 -5.53
N ILE A 11 -22.80 -17.94 -4.41
CA ILE A 11 -23.23 -16.53 -4.35
C ILE A 11 -22.05 -15.65 -3.99
N ILE A 12 -21.80 -14.62 -4.79
CA ILE A 12 -20.78 -13.59 -4.50
C ILE A 12 -21.47 -12.45 -3.76
N SER A 13 -21.11 -12.24 -2.49
CA SER A 13 -21.61 -11.13 -1.68
C SER A 13 -20.57 -10.02 -1.53
N ASN A 14 -20.98 -8.78 -1.79
CA ASN A 14 -20.17 -7.60 -1.57
C ASN A 14 -20.31 -7.00 -0.15
N SER A 15 -21.17 -7.60 0.69
CA SER A 15 -21.41 -7.14 2.05
C SER A 15 -20.39 -7.77 3.03
N VAL A 16 -20.07 -7.03 4.09
CA VAL A 16 -19.16 -7.48 5.16
C VAL A 16 -19.81 -8.58 6.02
N SER A 17 -21.14 -8.61 6.09
CA SER A 17 -21.94 -9.57 6.84
C SER A 17 -22.80 -10.42 5.89
N ALA A 18 -23.08 -11.66 6.27
CA ALA A 18 -23.96 -12.55 5.54
C ALA A 18 -25.46 -12.26 5.74
N ILE A 19 -25.84 -11.24 6.53
CA ILE A 19 -27.26 -10.99 6.90
C ILE A 19 -28.15 -10.77 5.68
N SER A 20 -27.69 -10.01 4.69
CA SER A 20 -28.45 -9.76 3.46
C SER A 20 -28.70 -11.04 2.66
N VAL A 21 -27.67 -11.89 2.55
CA VAL A 21 -27.76 -13.19 1.88
C VAL A 21 -28.65 -14.16 2.66
N ILE A 22 -28.53 -14.22 3.98
CA ILE A 22 -29.37 -15.03 4.86
C ILE A 22 -30.85 -14.66 4.70
N ASN A 23 -31.15 -13.38 4.66
CA ASN A 23 -32.54 -12.90 4.49
C ASN A 23 -33.10 -13.18 3.09
N ALA A 24 -32.26 -13.16 2.06
CA ALA A 24 -32.65 -13.47 0.70
C ALA A 24 -32.86 -14.98 0.48
N VAL A 25 -31.90 -15.79 0.95
CA VAL A 25 -31.89 -17.26 0.72
C VAL A 25 -32.77 -18.00 1.71
N LYS A 26 -32.94 -17.48 2.94
CA LYS A 26 -33.68 -18.10 4.07
C LYS A 26 -33.25 -19.55 4.31
N PRO A 27 -31.98 -19.83 4.56
CA PRO A 27 -31.46 -21.20 4.63
C PRO A 27 -32.06 -21.98 5.82
N ASN A 28 -32.38 -23.24 5.59
CA ASN A 28 -32.80 -24.16 6.65
C ASN A 28 -31.66 -24.44 7.61
N LEU A 29 -30.44 -24.61 7.06
CA LEU A 29 -29.21 -24.81 7.83
C LEU A 29 -28.17 -23.79 7.42
N TYR A 30 -27.66 -23.03 8.40
CA TYR A 30 -26.55 -22.08 8.22
C TYR A 30 -25.32 -22.63 8.91
N CYS A 31 -24.34 -23.08 8.14
CA CYS A 31 -23.11 -23.67 8.67
C CYS A 31 -22.03 -22.62 8.87
N LYS A 32 -21.39 -22.64 10.02
CA LYS A 32 -20.20 -21.83 10.36
C LYS A 32 -19.15 -22.70 11.04
N ASP A 33 -17.93 -22.21 11.03
CA ASP A 33 -16.85 -22.85 11.76
C ASP A 33 -17.01 -22.71 13.30
N ILE A 34 -16.49 -23.70 14.07
CA ILE A 34 -16.57 -23.75 15.53
C ILE A 34 -15.97 -22.52 16.20
N GLU A 35 -14.99 -21.87 15.58
CA GLU A 35 -14.37 -20.65 16.12
C GLU A 35 -15.36 -19.51 16.30
N TYR A 36 -16.36 -19.41 15.45
CA TYR A 36 -17.41 -18.39 15.57
C TYR A 36 -18.33 -18.66 16.78
N LYS A 37 -18.31 -19.86 17.36
CA LYS A 37 -19.04 -20.18 18.58
C LYS A 37 -18.39 -19.57 19.83
N GLN A 38 -17.06 -19.39 19.83
CA GLN A 38 -16.27 -18.98 21.00
C GLN A 38 -16.10 -17.46 21.18
N LYS A 39 -16.99 -16.62 20.64
CA LYS A 39 -17.04 -15.16 20.87
C LYS A 39 -15.82 -14.32 20.39
N THR A 40 -15.00 -14.81 19.49
CA THR A 40 -13.82 -14.07 18.97
C THR A 40 -14.10 -13.28 17.68
N ASP A 41 -15.37 -13.02 17.35
CA ASP A 41 -15.73 -12.21 16.18
C ASP A 41 -15.62 -10.72 16.52
N TYR A 42 -14.55 -10.09 16.07
CA TYR A 42 -14.27 -8.66 16.27
C TYR A 42 -15.35 -7.72 15.73
N ASN A 43 -16.17 -8.16 14.77
CA ASN A 43 -17.23 -7.35 14.18
C ASN A 43 -18.61 -7.61 14.81
N HIS A 44 -18.72 -8.47 15.81
CA HIS A 44 -19.99 -8.89 16.45
C HIS A 44 -21.09 -9.34 15.46
N ASN A 45 -20.73 -9.63 14.19
CA ASN A 45 -21.66 -9.96 13.12
C ASN A 45 -22.31 -11.32 13.31
N ILE A 46 -21.59 -12.30 13.90
CA ILE A 46 -22.11 -13.65 14.06
C ILE A 46 -23.40 -13.71 14.90
N LYS A 47 -23.51 -12.89 15.96
CA LYS A 47 -24.74 -12.82 16.74
C LYS A 47 -25.93 -12.34 15.93
N ASN A 48 -25.68 -11.35 15.06
CA ASN A 48 -26.71 -10.79 14.19
C ASN A 48 -27.06 -11.75 13.04
N GLU A 49 -26.08 -12.47 12.51
CA GLU A 49 -26.29 -13.54 11.52
C GLU A 49 -27.14 -14.67 12.10
N ILE A 50 -26.83 -15.14 13.34
CA ILE A 50 -27.64 -16.16 14.05
C ILE A 50 -29.07 -15.67 14.28
N LYS A 51 -29.25 -14.39 14.67
CA LYS A 51 -30.59 -13.81 14.81
C LYS A 51 -31.35 -13.78 13.49
N ALA A 52 -30.68 -13.41 12.39
CA ALA A 52 -31.28 -13.41 11.06
C ALA A 52 -31.70 -14.83 10.61
N VAL A 53 -30.86 -15.84 10.86
CA VAL A 53 -31.19 -17.25 10.58
C VAL A 53 -32.41 -17.71 11.39
N LYS A 54 -32.44 -17.43 12.70
CA LYS A 54 -33.60 -17.81 13.58
C LYS A 54 -34.89 -17.09 13.16
N LYS A 55 -34.79 -15.81 12.79
CA LYS A 55 -35.94 -15.03 12.26
C LYS A 55 -36.54 -15.67 11.02
N ASN A 56 -35.71 -16.28 10.17
CA ASN A 56 -36.11 -16.98 8.96
C ASN A 56 -36.38 -18.49 9.22
N LYS A 57 -36.61 -18.92 10.46
CA LYS A 57 -36.91 -20.32 10.89
C LYS A 57 -35.80 -21.33 10.57
N GLY A 58 -34.56 -20.85 10.26
CA GLY A 58 -33.39 -21.70 10.03
C GLY A 58 -32.64 -22.04 11.33
N LYS A 59 -31.75 -23.03 11.25
CA LYS A 59 -30.88 -23.49 12.34
C LYS A 59 -29.41 -23.19 12.01
N THR A 60 -28.66 -22.65 12.95
CA THR A 60 -27.21 -22.49 12.80
C THR A 60 -26.49 -23.71 13.36
N ILE A 61 -25.59 -24.29 12.59
CA ILE A 61 -24.69 -25.38 12.99
C ILE A 61 -23.25 -24.94 12.90
N PHE A 62 -22.39 -25.54 13.74
CA PHE A 62 -20.97 -25.27 13.76
C PHE A 62 -20.19 -26.52 13.40
N SER A 63 -19.29 -26.45 12.39
CA SER A 63 -18.44 -27.58 12.03
C SER A 63 -17.41 -27.83 13.14
N LYS A 64 -17.11 -29.12 13.39
CA LYS A 64 -16.14 -29.55 14.43
C LYS A 64 -14.81 -30.02 13.83
N GLU A 65 -14.65 -29.94 12.50
CA GLU A 65 -13.49 -30.49 11.83
C GLU A 65 -12.21 -29.68 12.03
N LYS A 66 -11.06 -30.37 11.98
CA LYS A 66 -9.75 -29.71 12.01
C LYS A 66 -9.61 -28.76 10.83
N LYS A 67 -9.31 -27.50 11.10
CA LYS A 67 -8.99 -26.52 10.07
C LYS A 67 -7.63 -26.80 9.47
N TYR A 68 -7.63 -26.85 8.16
CA TYR A 68 -6.43 -26.62 7.37
C TYR A 68 -6.54 -25.20 6.80
N SER A 69 -5.98 -24.20 7.51
CA SER A 69 -5.83 -22.88 6.88
C SER A 69 -4.83 -23.00 5.73
N SER A 70 -5.01 -22.20 4.67
CA SER A 70 -4.01 -22.15 3.59
C SER A 70 -2.61 -21.84 4.14
N SER A 71 -2.52 -21.04 5.21
CA SER A 71 -1.26 -20.75 5.90
C SER A 71 -0.71 -22.00 6.60
N LYS A 72 -1.56 -22.85 7.21
CA LYS A 72 -1.14 -24.08 7.90
C LYS A 72 -0.73 -25.18 6.91
N ILE A 73 -1.46 -25.30 5.78
CA ILE A 73 -1.06 -26.19 4.67
C ILE A 73 0.31 -25.76 4.10
N LEU A 74 0.55 -24.47 4.02
CA LEU A 74 1.82 -23.93 3.58
C LEU A 74 2.92 -24.16 4.63
N ILE A 75 2.65 -24.02 5.92
CA ILE A 75 3.59 -24.30 7.02
C ILE A 75 3.92 -25.80 7.10
N GLU A 76 2.92 -26.65 6.93
CA GLU A 76 3.08 -28.13 6.97
C GLU A 76 3.72 -28.69 5.68
N ASN A 77 3.87 -27.89 4.61
CA ASN A 77 4.55 -28.25 3.36
C ASN A 77 5.66 -27.25 3.03
N PRO A 78 6.83 -27.34 3.68
CA PRO A 78 7.95 -26.40 3.48
C PRO A 78 8.46 -26.32 2.04
N ALA A 79 8.25 -27.37 1.25
CA ALA A 79 8.60 -27.40 -0.19
C ALA A 79 7.81 -26.38 -1.03
N LEU A 80 6.68 -25.85 -0.53
CA LEU A 80 5.87 -24.82 -1.16
C LEU A 80 6.24 -23.41 -0.70
N MET A 81 7.18 -23.29 0.26
CA MET A 81 7.60 -22.02 0.86
C MET A 81 9.10 -21.77 0.64
N ASN A 82 9.43 -20.48 0.42
CA ASN A 82 10.82 -20.02 0.50
C ASN A 82 11.32 -20.16 1.94
N SER A 83 12.54 -20.68 2.13
CA SER A 83 13.23 -20.74 3.43
C SER A 83 13.22 -19.38 4.13
N GLY A 84 12.64 -19.30 5.33
CA GLY A 84 12.54 -18.06 6.12
C GLY A 84 11.13 -17.70 6.61
N TYR A 85 10.08 -18.36 6.10
CA TYR A 85 8.70 -18.15 6.56
C TYR A 85 8.51 -18.60 8.00
N ASP A 86 8.95 -19.79 8.34
CA ASP A 86 8.72 -20.39 9.65
C ASP A 86 9.40 -19.60 10.77
N GLU A 87 10.65 -19.19 10.58
CA GLU A 87 11.36 -18.36 11.55
C GLU A 87 10.69 -17.00 11.75
N PHE A 88 10.18 -16.41 10.66
CA PHE A 88 9.50 -15.12 10.74
C PHE A 88 8.21 -15.20 11.55
N PHE A 89 7.37 -16.22 11.30
CA PHE A 89 6.09 -16.37 11.98
C PHE A 89 6.24 -16.83 13.43
N VAL A 90 7.27 -17.60 13.77
CA VAL A 90 7.62 -17.93 15.16
C VAL A 90 7.95 -16.66 15.94
N ARG A 91 8.69 -15.69 15.35
CA ARG A 91 8.98 -14.39 15.97
C ARG A 91 7.76 -13.49 16.11
N LEU A 92 6.76 -13.67 15.25
CA LEU A 92 5.50 -12.92 15.21
C LEU A 92 4.43 -13.56 16.11
N ASN A 93 4.67 -13.89 17.33
CA ASN A 93 3.81 -14.61 18.27
C ASN A 93 2.30 -14.24 18.17
N LYS A 94 1.41 -15.22 18.34
CA LYS A 94 -0.06 -15.11 18.28
C LYS A 94 -0.64 -14.02 19.19
N ASP A 95 -0.08 -13.79 20.36
CA ASP A 95 -0.54 -12.77 21.31
C ASP A 95 -0.26 -11.33 20.80
N ASN A 96 0.77 -11.15 19.98
CA ASN A 96 1.08 -9.86 19.38
C ASN A 96 0.01 -9.41 18.37
N THR A 97 -0.66 -10.34 17.70
CA THR A 97 -1.64 -10.01 16.65
C THR A 97 -2.91 -9.38 17.17
N LYS A 98 -3.41 -9.83 18.32
CA LYS A 98 -4.55 -9.18 18.99
C LYS A 98 -4.21 -7.75 19.39
N ASN A 99 -2.99 -7.54 19.88
CA ASN A 99 -2.49 -6.23 20.25
C ASN A 99 -2.32 -5.29 19.04
N ILE A 100 -1.81 -5.82 17.90
CA ILE A 100 -1.70 -5.08 16.64
C ILE A 100 -3.08 -4.54 16.21
N ILE A 101 -4.09 -5.40 16.13
CA ILE A 101 -5.44 -4.99 15.73
C ILE A 101 -5.99 -3.94 16.69
N LYS A 102 -5.92 -4.19 18.02
CA LYS A 102 -6.41 -3.25 19.04
C LYS A 102 -5.74 -1.88 18.96
N LYS A 103 -4.41 -1.82 18.75
CA LYS A 103 -3.69 -0.55 18.59
C LYS A 103 -4.10 0.17 17.32
N ILE A 104 -4.29 -0.54 16.19
CA ILE A 104 -4.76 0.06 14.93
C ILE A 104 -6.19 0.57 15.06
N GLU A 105 -7.08 -0.13 15.74
CA GLU A 105 -8.48 0.30 15.94
C GLU A 105 -8.60 1.53 16.82
N ASN A 106 -7.88 1.53 17.93
CA ASN A 106 -7.97 2.56 18.96
C ASN A 106 -7.15 3.81 18.68
N ASN A 107 -6.36 3.84 17.57
CA ASN A 107 -5.57 5.01 17.28
C ASN A 107 -6.45 6.22 16.93
N LYS A 108 -6.05 7.39 17.40
CA LYS A 108 -6.68 8.69 17.11
C LYS A 108 -5.75 9.61 16.31
N LEU A 109 -4.79 9.04 15.60
CA LEU A 109 -3.75 9.76 14.90
C LEU A 109 -4.30 10.59 13.73
N SER A 110 -3.66 11.72 13.51
CA SER A 110 -3.83 12.59 12.36
C SER A 110 -2.52 12.67 11.58
N GLY A 111 -2.54 12.48 10.27
CA GLY A 111 -1.35 12.47 9.42
C GLY A 111 -1.37 13.58 8.38
N LEU A 112 -0.20 14.15 8.09
CA LEU A 112 0.04 15.06 6.98
C LEU A 112 0.84 14.34 5.91
N ILE A 113 0.27 14.17 4.73
CA ILE A 113 0.93 13.61 3.55
C ILE A 113 1.32 14.77 2.62
N ILE A 114 2.57 14.81 2.20
CA ILE A 114 3.10 15.85 1.29
C ILE A 114 3.73 15.15 0.09
N GLY A 115 3.33 15.50 -1.13
CA GLY A 115 3.90 14.93 -2.35
C GLY A 115 3.03 15.16 -3.59
N GLU A 116 3.51 14.67 -4.73
CA GLU A 116 2.84 14.82 -6.00
C GLU A 116 1.74 13.78 -6.21
N ILE A 117 0.65 14.19 -6.88
CA ILE A 117 -0.39 13.27 -7.37
C ILE A 117 0.03 12.74 -8.71
N ILE A 118 -0.02 11.41 -8.87
CA ILE A 118 0.21 10.73 -10.14
C ILE A 118 -1.12 10.16 -10.66
N TYR A 119 -1.34 10.29 -11.95
CA TYR A 119 -2.45 9.66 -12.66
C TYR A 119 -1.90 8.50 -13.47
N ASP A 120 -2.13 7.26 -13.01
CA ASP A 120 -1.76 6.05 -13.73
C ASP A 120 -2.85 5.73 -14.75
N LYS A 121 -2.59 6.01 -16.02
CA LYS A 121 -3.50 5.76 -17.14
C LYS A 121 -3.11 4.47 -17.85
N TYR A 122 -4.07 3.57 -18.01
CA TYR A 122 -3.91 2.31 -18.73
C TYR A 122 -4.74 2.37 -20.00
N ILE A 123 -4.10 2.19 -21.14
CA ILE A 123 -4.75 2.10 -22.45
C ILE A 123 -4.62 0.66 -22.92
N PHE A 124 -5.75 -0.03 -22.98
CA PHE A 124 -5.81 -1.42 -23.45
C PHE A 124 -5.93 -1.42 -24.97
N THR A 125 -5.04 -2.14 -25.63
CA THR A 125 -4.88 -2.13 -27.07
C THR A 125 -4.88 -3.54 -27.66
N GLU A 126 -5.27 -3.64 -28.91
CA GLU A 126 -5.19 -4.84 -29.74
C GLU A 126 -4.16 -4.59 -30.86
N GLY A 127 -3.17 -5.46 -31.00
CA GLY A 127 -2.20 -5.37 -32.09
C GLY A 127 -2.83 -5.60 -33.45
N LEU A 128 -2.59 -4.72 -34.41
CA LEU A 128 -3.04 -4.84 -35.80
C LEU A 128 -1.93 -5.31 -36.74
N GLY A 129 -0.68 -5.36 -36.25
CA GLY A 129 0.50 -5.67 -37.04
C GLY A 129 1.31 -4.44 -37.45
N LYS A 130 2.17 -4.59 -38.44
CA LYS A 130 3.06 -3.55 -38.93
C LYS A 130 2.28 -2.57 -39.83
N SER A 131 2.57 -1.30 -39.72
CA SER A 131 2.05 -0.26 -40.65
C SER A 131 2.52 -0.52 -42.08
N GLY A 132 1.63 -0.28 -43.05
CA GLY A 132 2.00 -0.41 -44.46
C GLY A 132 2.97 0.69 -44.98
N LYS A 133 3.04 1.85 -44.29
CA LYS A 133 3.87 2.99 -44.73
C LYS A 133 5.13 3.18 -43.88
N ASP A 134 5.04 2.89 -42.55
CA ASP A 134 6.11 3.14 -41.62
C ASP A 134 6.53 1.85 -40.91
N SER A 135 7.77 1.75 -40.45
CA SER A 135 8.30 0.61 -39.72
C SER A 135 7.87 0.62 -38.22
N ILE A 136 6.57 0.82 -37.98
CA ILE A 136 5.99 0.87 -36.63
C ILE A 136 4.91 -0.19 -36.45
N LEU A 137 4.74 -0.63 -35.20
CA LEU A 137 3.62 -1.50 -34.81
C LEU A 137 2.37 -0.65 -34.58
N THR A 138 1.29 -1.07 -35.21
CA THR A 138 -0.01 -0.39 -35.12
C THR A 138 -0.92 -1.13 -34.15
N HIS A 139 -1.58 -0.39 -33.26
CA HIS A 139 -2.50 -0.91 -32.27
C HIS A 139 -3.84 -0.19 -32.33
N ARG A 140 -4.93 -0.95 -32.18
CA ARG A 140 -6.27 -0.40 -31.99
C ARG A 140 -6.55 -0.19 -30.51
N ARG A 141 -6.91 1.04 -30.11
CA ARG A 141 -7.37 1.31 -28.75
C ARG A 141 -8.75 0.67 -28.52
N LYS A 142 -8.89 -0.13 -27.45
CA LYS A 142 -10.15 -0.78 -27.06
C LYS A 142 -10.80 -0.08 -25.86
N SER A 143 -10.04 0.22 -24.83
CA SER A 143 -10.54 0.88 -23.62
C SER A 143 -9.44 1.62 -22.89
N GLU A 144 -9.83 2.47 -21.94
CA GLU A 144 -8.89 3.09 -21.01
C GLU A 144 -9.41 3.12 -19.59
N LYS A 145 -8.50 3.12 -18.64
CA LYS A 145 -8.78 3.29 -17.21
C LYS A 145 -7.71 4.18 -16.60
N THR A 146 -8.13 5.07 -15.70
CA THR A 146 -7.21 5.94 -14.96
C THR A 146 -7.38 5.71 -13.48
N TYR A 147 -6.28 5.48 -12.78
CA TYR A 147 -6.22 5.31 -11.34
C TYR A 147 -5.40 6.43 -10.71
N TYR A 148 -5.71 6.74 -9.45
CA TYR A 148 -4.90 7.66 -8.67
C TYR A 148 -3.72 6.92 -8.07
N GLY A 149 -2.53 7.47 -8.27
CA GLY A 149 -1.27 7.03 -7.70
C GLY A 149 -0.62 8.14 -6.88
N GLY A 150 0.61 7.90 -6.45
CA GLY A 150 1.41 8.85 -5.71
C GLY A 150 0.79 9.25 -4.38
N SER A 151 0.99 10.49 -3.99
CA SER A 151 0.56 11.01 -2.69
C SER A 151 -0.94 10.88 -2.44
N LEU A 152 -1.78 10.94 -3.49
CA LEU A 152 -3.22 10.78 -3.36
C LEU A 152 -3.62 9.33 -3.04
N ALA A 153 -3.00 8.34 -3.68
CA ALA A 153 -3.24 6.93 -3.36
C ALA A 153 -2.86 6.62 -1.90
N ILE A 154 -1.71 7.14 -1.46
CA ILE A 154 -1.24 7.03 -0.08
C ILE A 154 -2.25 7.66 0.88
N ALA A 155 -2.69 8.91 0.62
CA ALA A 155 -3.62 9.63 1.48
C ALA A 155 -5.01 8.98 1.56
N LEU A 156 -5.53 8.47 0.42
CA LEU A 156 -6.80 7.74 0.38
C LEU A 156 -6.75 6.47 1.23
N ASN A 157 -5.64 5.73 1.17
CA ASN A 157 -5.45 4.53 1.97
C ASN A 157 -5.30 4.86 3.46
N PHE A 158 -4.50 5.87 3.82
CA PHE A 158 -4.36 6.33 5.20
C PHE A 158 -5.67 6.83 5.81
N SER A 159 -6.55 7.46 5.01
CA SER A 159 -7.84 7.96 5.49
C SER A 159 -8.74 6.86 6.08
N ASN A 160 -8.52 5.60 5.70
CA ASN A 160 -9.23 4.46 6.28
C ASN A 160 -8.74 4.11 7.69
N PHE A 161 -7.51 4.46 8.05
CA PHE A 161 -6.87 4.05 9.31
C PHE A 161 -6.71 5.20 10.31
N LEU A 162 -6.74 6.44 9.89
CA LEU A 162 -6.52 7.62 10.71
C LEU A 162 -7.84 8.26 11.17
N LYS A 163 -7.76 9.05 12.24
CA LYS A 163 -8.83 9.98 12.64
C LYS A 163 -8.97 11.09 11.58
N LYS A 164 -7.83 11.63 11.11
CA LYS A 164 -7.75 12.69 10.11
C LYS A 164 -6.53 12.49 9.23
N CYS A 165 -6.71 12.67 7.92
CA CYS A 165 -5.65 12.65 6.93
C CYS A 165 -5.65 13.97 6.16
N ILE A 166 -4.53 14.65 6.10
CA ILE A 166 -4.36 15.89 5.33
C ILE A 166 -3.41 15.59 4.19
N LEU A 167 -3.83 15.82 2.95
CA LEU A 167 -2.97 15.77 1.77
C LEU A 167 -2.61 17.20 1.35
N LEU A 168 -1.35 17.56 1.42
CA LEU A 168 -0.81 18.79 0.87
C LEU A 168 -0.08 18.49 -0.43
N THR A 169 -0.60 18.96 -1.54
CA THR A 169 -0.14 18.62 -2.88
C THR A 169 -0.36 19.76 -3.88
N GLU A 170 0.18 19.63 -5.07
CA GLU A 170 -0.20 20.47 -6.21
C GLU A 170 -1.31 19.81 -7.02
N ALA A 171 -2.29 20.58 -7.47
CA ALA A 171 -3.24 20.10 -8.45
C ALA A 171 -3.93 21.25 -9.19
N LYS A 172 -4.19 21.02 -10.47
CA LYS A 172 -4.93 21.94 -11.35
C LYS A 172 -6.44 21.79 -11.20
N ASP A 173 -6.92 20.56 -10.99
CA ASP A 173 -8.34 20.21 -10.92
C ASP A 173 -8.79 20.00 -9.46
N LYS A 174 -9.16 21.11 -8.85
CA LYS A 174 -9.70 21.13 -7.48
C LYS A 174 -11.06 20.40 -7.39
N LYS A 175 -11.95 20.59 -8.37
CA LYS A 175 -13.32 20.05 -8.33
C LYS A 175 -13.37 18.53 -8.42
N GLY A 176 -12.59 17.91 -9.31
CA GLY A 176 -12.55 16.45 -9.47
C GLY A 176 -11.95 15.74 -8.26
N LEU A 177 -10.95 16.35 -7.59
CA LEU A 177 -10.34 15.81 -6.38
C LEU A 177 -11.26 15.92 -5.16
N LEU A 178 -11.97 17.03 -5.01
CA LEU A 178 -12.87 17.26 -3.88
C LEU A 178 -14.10 16.35 -3.90
N LYS A 179 -14.60 15.94 -5.06
CA LYS A 179 -15.67 14.94 -5.18
C LYS A 179 -15.31 13.57 -4.58
N LYS A 180 -14.02 13.29 -4.34
CA LYS A 180 -13.52 12.05 -3.72
C LYS A 180 -13.13 12.20 -2.26
N ASN A 181 -13.34 13.36 -1.67
CA ASN A 181 -13.20 13.55 -0.22
C ASN A 181 -14.16 12.61 0.52
N LYS A 182 -13.59 11.56 1.10
CA LYS A 182 -14.28 10.80 2.13
C LYS A 182 -14.09 11.53 3.46
N ASN A 183 -15.03 11.36 4.38
CA ASN A 183 -15.19 12.13 5.64
C ASN A 183 -13.93 12.37 6.50
N LYS A 184 -12.78 11.77 6.16
CA LYS A 184 -11.52 11.86 6.94
C LYS A 184 -10.34 12.41 6.15
N LEU A 185 -10.47 12.63 4.84
CA LEU A 185 -9.40 13.14 3.97
C LEU A 185 -9.66 14.62 3.65
N TYR A 186 -8.71 15.47 3.98
CA TYR A 186 -8.69 16.90 3.67
C TYR A 186 -7.59 17.17 2.66
N ILE A 187 -7.93 17.75 1.51
CA ILE A 187 -6.94 18.08 0.48
C ILE A 187 -6.68 19.57 0.51
N ASP A 188 -5.44 19.93 0.83
CA ASP A 188 -4.92 21.30 0.76
C ASP A 188 -4.04 21.45 -0.48
N LEU A 189 -4.33 22.42 -1.33
CA LEU A 189 -3.71 22.55 -2.64
C LEU A 189 -2.80 23.76 -2.70
N ILE A 190 -1.62 23.56 -3.32
CA ILE A 190 -0.81 24.66 -3.80
C ILE A 190 -1.02 24.84 -5.31
N LYS A 191 -1.03 26.08 -5.74
CA LYS A 191 -0.97 26.47 -7.16
C LYS A 191 0.48 26.56 -7.60
N LYS A 192 0.87 25.75 -8.55
CA LYS A 192 2.15 25.81 -9.25
C LYS A 192 1.88 26.29 -10.68
N SER A 193 2.43 27.41 -11.06
CA SER A 193 2.22 28.04 -12.36
C SER A 193 2.73 27.13 -13.49
N GLY A 194 1.99 27.02 -14.59
CA GLY A 194 2.39 26.16 -15.72
C GLY A 194 2.36 24.64 -15.42
N SER A 195 1.91 24.22 -14.23
CA SER A 195 1.85 22.79 -13.88
C SER A 195 0.87 22.04 -14.78
N LYS A 196 1.30 20.90 -15.28
CA LYS A 196 0.46 19.90 -15.95
C LYS A 196 0.15 18.77 -14.96
N LYS A 197 -0.92 18.01 -15.20
CA LYS A 197 -1.14 16.75 -14.48
C LYS A 197 0.02 15.80 -14.77
N ILE A 198 0.54 15.16 -13.76
CA ILE A 198 1.53 14.10 -13.92
C ILE A 198 0.76 12.84 -14.32
N VAL A 199 0.85 12.46 -15.60
CA VAL A 199 0.16 11.28 -16.14
C VAL A 199 1.17 10.27 -16.61
N LYS A 200 1.11 9.07 -16.05
CA LYS A 200 1.92 7.91 -16.49
C LYS A 200 1.02 6.98 -17.29
N THR A 201 1.03 7.11 -18.61
CA THR A 201 0.25 6.27 -19.52
C THR A 201 1.00 4.98 -19.82
N LYS A 202 0.31 3.85 -19.72
CA LYS A 202 0.81 2.51 -20.02
C LYS A 202 -0.10 1.89 -21.07
N PHE A 203 0.48 1.50 -22.19
CA PHE A 203 -0.22 0.76 -23.23
C PHE A 203 -0.07 -0.72 -22.96
N ILE A 204 -1.20 -1.43 -22.91
CA ILE A 204 -1.26 -2.85 -22.60
C ILE A 204 -1.87 -3.58 -23.79
N ASP A 205 -1.18 -4.57 -24.29
CA ASP A 205 -1.72 -5.51 -25.27
C ASP A 205 -2.70 -6.47 -24.57
N ILE A 206 -3.96 -6.53 -25.06
CA ILE A 206 -5.01 -7.33 -24.42
C ILE A 206 -4.83 -8.83 -24.59
N ALA A 207 -4.16 -9.26 -25.66
CA ALA A 207 -3.95 -10.67 -25.93
C ALA A 207 -2.91 -11.28 -24.98
N THR A 208 -1.82 -10.54 -24.73
CA THR A 208 -0.70 -11.00 -23.91
C THR A 208 -0.72 -10.46 -22.47
N ASN A 209 -1.54 -9.42 -22.19
CA ASN A 209 -1.50 -8.63 -20.96
C ASN A 209 -0.14 -7.95 -20.70
N ASN A 210 0.72 -7.83 -21.70
CA ASN A 210 2.02 -7.19 -21.58
C ASN A 210 1.93 -5.67 -21.76
N LYS A 211 2.76 -4.96 -21.02
CA LYS A 211 2.99 -3.52 -21.22
C LYS A 211 3.93 -3.33 -22.41
N ILE A 212 3.46 -2.67 -23.46
CA ILE A 212 4.20 -2.49 -24.73
C ILE A 212 4.86 -1.11 -24.84
N LEU A 213 4.29 -0.09 -24.17
CA LEU A 213 4.82 1.28 -24.20
C LEU A 213 4.44 2.01 -22.92
N GLY A 214 5.34 2.87 -22.42
CA GLY A 214 5.07 3.86 -21.40
C GLY A 214 5.25 5.27 -21.94
N MET A 215 4.27 6.15 -21.73
CA MET A 215 4.34 7.56 -22.09
C MET A 215 4.03 8.42 -20.87
N TYR A 216 4.87 9.40 -20.56
CA TYR A 216 4.74 10.23 -19.36
C TYR A 216 4.55 11.69 -19.74
N ASP A 217 3.49 12.29 -19.17
CA ASP A 217 3.23 13.72 -19.21
C ASP A 217 3.52 14.29 -17.83
N PHE A 218 4.48 15.21 -17.72
CA PHE A 218 4.83 15.86 -16.46
C PHE A 218 5.46 17.23 -16.72
N ASN A 219 5.63 17.98 -15.64
CA ASN A 219 6.37 19.23 -15.63
C ASN A 219 7.21 19.27 -14.34
N ASP A 220 8.51 19.10 -14.49
CA ASP A 220 9.49 19.07 -13.40
C ASP A 220 9.93 20.46 -12.94
N ARG A 221 9.26 21.52 -13.39
CA ARG A 221 9.57 22.87 -12.93
C ARG A 221 9.51 22.93 -11.40
N ILE A 222 10.56 23.40 -10.79
CA ILE A 222 10.59 23.65 -9.34
C ILE A 222 9.68 24.85 -9.01
N LEU A 223 9.23 24.91 -7.75
CA LEU A 223 8.45 26.04 -7.24
C LEU A 223 9.29 27.34 -7.33
N ASN A 224 8.68 28.43 -7.80
CA ASN A 224 9.29 29.75 -7.70
C ASN A 224 9.28 30.26 -6.26
N ILE A 225 9.89 31.42 -6.01
CA ILE A 225 10.08 31.99 -4.68
C ILE A 225 8.73 32.16 -3.95
N ASP A 226 7.72 32.72 -4.62
CA ASP A 226 6.41 33.00 -4.00
C ASP A 226 5.59 31.71 -3.79
N GLU A 227 5.63 30.80 -4.74
CA GLU A 227 5.01 29.47 -4.59
C GLU A 227 5.64 28.72 -3.44
N LYS A 228 6.97 28.77 -3.30
CA LYS A 228 7.72 28.17 -2.19
C LYS A 228 7.33 28.79 -0.87
N LYS A 229 7.25 30.12 -0.76
CA LYS A 229 6.78 30.81 0.47
C LYS A 229 5.37 30.36 0.86
N LYS A 230 4.45 30.32 -0.11
CA LYS A 230 3.05 29.86 0.12
C LYS A 230 3.02 28.40 0.56
N PHE A 231 3.83 27.55 -0.06
CA PHE A 231 3.90 26.13 0.29
C PHE A 231 4.42 25.92 1.71
N LEU A 232 5.51 26.57 2.08
CA LEU A 232 6.05 26.53 3.44
C LEU A 232 5.06 27.04 4.49
N LYS A 233 4.30 28.10 4.18
CA LYS A 233 3.22 28.58 5.06
C LYS A 233 2.16 27.49 5.28
N LYS A 234 1.75 26.78 4.21
CA LYS A 234 0.80 25.67 4.30
C LYS A 234 1.38 24.47 5.07
N ILE A 235 2.64 24.12 4.86
CA ILE A 235 3.32 23.07 5.64
C ILE A 235 3.29 23.43 7.13
N ASN A 236 3.68 24.66 7.48
CA ASN A 236 3.70 25.14 8.87
C ASN A 236 2.30 25.11 9.52
N TYR A 237 1.27 25.51 8.79
CA TYR A 237 -0.12 25.46 9.26
C TYR A 237 -0.62 24.02 9.44
N ASN A 238 -0.38 23.14 8.48
CA ASN A 238 -0.91 21.79 8.53
C ASN A 238 -0.15 20.88 9.52
N LYS A 239 1.16 21.09 9.70
CA LYS A 239 1.94 20.31 10.68
C LYS A 239 1.49 20.47 12.11
N THR A 240 0.86 21.60 12.48
CA THR A 240 0.31 21.80 13.84
C THR A 240 -0.90 20.91 14.11
N LYS A 241 -1.56 20.43 13.05
CA LYS A 241 -2.82 19.67 13.09
C LYS A 241 -2.64 18.16 12.90
N CYS A 242 -1.39 17.69 12.86
CA CYS A 242 -1.09 16.28 12.66
C CYS A 242 -0.06 15.77 13.68
N ASP A 243 -0.01 14.46 13.84
CA ASP A 243 0.91 13.78 14.75
C ASP A 243 2.19 13.35 14.05
N PHE A 244 2.16 13.14 12.73
CA PHE A 244 3.29 12.73 11.90
C PHE A 244 3.18 13.27 10.47
N ILE A 245 4.28 13.22 9.74
CA ILE A 245 4.38 13.67 8.34
C ILE A 245 4.88 12.51 7.48
N ILE A 246 4.22 12.29 6.35
CA ILE A 246 4.69 11.42 5.27
C ILE A 246 5.11 12.28 4.08
N ILE A 247 6.30 12.07 3.60
CA ILE A 247 6.80 12.65 2.35
C ILE A 247 6.77 11.58 1.27
N ALA A 248 6.01 11.83 0.22
CA ALA A 248 5.95 10.99 -0.99
C ALA A 248 6.52 11.78 -2.15
N ASP A 249 7.83 11.64 -2.37
CA ASP A 249 8.59 12.38 -3.36
C ASP A 249 8.74 11.59 -4.66
N TYR A 250 8.25 12.15 -5.74
CA TYR A 250 8.39 11.58 -7.09
C TYR A 250 9.29 12.44 -7.97
N ASP A 251 9.91 13.47 -7.37
CA ASP A 251 10.91 14.35 -7.96
C ASP A 251 10.40 15.16 -9.16
N HIS A 252 9.13 15.59 -9.09
CA HIS A 252 8.51 16.47 -10.08
C HIS A 252 8.50 17.95 -9.65
N GLY A 253 9.48 18.36 -8.84
CA GLY A 253 9.77 19.74 -8.52
C GLY A 253 8.96 20.37 -7.39
N LEU A 254 8.15 19.59 -6.66
CA LEU A 254 7.41 20.07 -5.47
C LEU A 254 8.32 20.16 -4.24
N LEU A 255 9.17 19.18 -4.03
CA LEU A 255 10.00 19.00 -2.86
C LEU A 255 11.48 19.29 -3.17
N THR A 256 11.85 20.57 -3.11
CA THR A 256 13.25 21.02 -3.25
C THR A 256 14.04 20.79 -1.96
N ASP A 257 15.38 20.80 -2.03
CA ASP A 257 16.29 20.53 -0.91
C ASP A 257 16.03 21.42 0.30
N ASP A 258 15.74 22.71 0.08
CA ASP A 258 15.46 23.66 1.15
C ASP A 258 14.08 23.42 1.82
N ILE A 259 13.07 23.00 1.06
CA ILE A 259 11.77 22.57 1.59
C ILE A 259 11.95 21.29 2.40
N ALA A 260 12.63 20.30 1.85
CA ALA A 260 12.90 19.04 2.52
C ALA A 260 13.58 19.25 3.87
N ARG A 261 14.68 20.02 3.89
CA ARG A 261 15.40 20.38 5.13
C ARG A 261 14.51 21.07 6.17
N LYS A 262 13.57 21.92 5.78
CA LYS A 262 12.64 22.59 6.71
C LYS A 262 11.60 21.63 7.27
N ILE A 263 11.18 20.63 6.52
CA ILE A 263 10.25 19.60 7.00
C ILE A 263 10.98 18.68 7.98
N ILE A 264 12.20 18.23 7.65
CA ILE A 264 12.98 17.32 8.50
C ILE A 264 13.33 17.94 9.88
N LYS A 265 13.53 19.25 9.94
CA LYS A 265 13.76 19.96 11.21
C LYS A 265 12.52 20.04 12.14
N THR A 266 11.39 19.46 11.77
CA THR A 266 10.22 19.41 12.67
C THR A 266 10.46 18.46 13.84
N LYS A 267 9.75 18.70 14.97
CA LYS A 267 9.73 17.75 16.11
C LYS A 267 8.80 16.55 15.90
N LYS A 268 8.05 16.53 14.79
CA LYS A 268 7.11 15.43 14.47
C LYS A 268 7.87 14.31 13.77
N PRO A 269 7.46 13.03 13.95
CA PRO A 269 7.99 11.94 13.16
C PRO A 269 7.82 12.19 11.66
N VAL A 270 8.89 12.03 10.89
CA VAL A 270 8.89 12.19 9.43
C VAL A 270 9.27 10.87 8.78
N ILE A 271 8.38 10.38 7.92
CA ILE A 271 8.59 9.18 7.13
C ILE A 271 8.68 9.60 5.66
N VAL A 272 9.64 9.04 4.95
CA VAL A 272 9.93 9.41 3.56
C VAL A 272 9.87 8.19 2.66
N THR A 273 9.25 8.36 1.50
CA THR A 273 9.51 7.57 0.30
C THR A 273 9.94 8.49 -0.82
N SER A 274 10.93 8.07 -1.59
CA SER A 274 11.43 8.84 -2.74
C SER A 274 11.63 7.88 -3.90
N GLN A 275 10.79 8.04 -4.93
CA GLN A 275 10.68 7.07 -6.00
C GLN A 275 11.63 7.38 -7.15
N LEU A 276 12.45 6.39 -7.52
CA LEU A 276 13.21 6.40 -8.76
C LEU A 276 12.29 6.07 -9.94
N ASN A 277 12.36 6.87 -10.98
CA ASN A 277 11.61 6.67 -12.23
C ASN A 277 12.47 7.04 -13.46
N ALA A 278 11.97 6.74 -14.65
CA ALA A 278 12.73 7.00 -15.88
C ALA A 278 13.09 8.49 -16.08
N ALA A 279 12.27 9.41 -15.57
CA ALA A 279 12.49 10.85 -15.72
C ALA A 279 13.56 11.39 -14.75
N ASN A 280 13.72 10.81 -13.55
CA ASN A 280 14.63 11.32 -12.51
C ASN A 280 15.89 10.46 -12.30
N LEU A 281 16.13 9.45 -13.12
CA LEU A 281 17.21 8.47 -12.95
C LEU A 281 18.60 9.11 -12.74
N SER A 282 18.87 10.23 -13.41
CA SER A 282 20.17 10.92 -13.38
C SER A 282 20.37 11.85 -12.19
N PHE A 283 19.28 12.41 -11.63
CA PHE A 283 19.33 13.45 -10.59
C PHE A 283 18.58 13.10 -9.30
N HIS A 284 18.00 11.91 -9.21
CA HIS A 284 17.32 11.44 -8.00
C HIS A 284 18.21 11.54 -6.76
N ASN A 285 17.77 12.28 -5.75
CA ASN A 285 18.56 12.61 -4.56
C ASN A 285 17.80 12.35 -3.26
N ILE A 286 18.00 11.16 -2.70
CA ILE A 286 17.41 10.78 -1.39
C ILE A 286 18.01 11.61 -0.24
N LYS A 287 19.28 12.07 -0.36
CA LYS A 287 19.96 12.83 0.70
C LYS A 287 19.28 14.15 1.05
N LYS A 288 18.43 14.70 0.20
CA LYS A 288 17.67 15.92 0.55
C LYS A 288 16.78 15.73 1.80
N PHE A 289 16.46 14.48 2.15
CA PHE A 289 15.67 14.12 3.33
C PHE A 289 16.50 13.56 4.48
N ASP A 290 17.80 13.76 4.46
CA ASP A 290 18.71 13.22 5.48
C ASP A 290 18.34 13.71 6.88
N GLY A 291 18.22 12.77 7.83
CA GLY A 291 17.75 13.02 9.19
C GLY A 291 16.28 12.68 9.44
N ALA A 292 15.52 12.20 8.44
CA ALA A 292 14.19 11.68 8.65
C ALA A 292 14.19 10.45 9.57
N ASP A 293 13.05 10.20 10.23
CA ASP A 293 12.92 9.10 11.20
C ASP A 293 12.86 7.74 10.54
N LEU A 294 12.21 7.64 9.35
CA LEU A 294 12.12 6.42 8.57
C LEU A 294 12.18 6.73 7.07
N LEU A 295 13.01 5.98 6.35
CA LEU A 295 13.01 5.92 4.90
C LEU A 295 12.48 4.58 4.43
N ILE A 296 11.52 4.57 3.48
CA ILE A 296 10.97 3.37 2.85
C ILE A 296 11.24 3.46 1.35
N ILE A 297 12.07 2.57 0.84
CA ILE A 297 12.50 2.53 -0.57
C ILE A 297 12.58 1.09 -1.07
N ASN A 298 12.67 0.92 -2.38
CA ASN A 298 12.96 -0.39 -2.97
C ASN A 298 14.47 -0.61 -3.17
N SER A 299 14.83 -1.85 -3.49
CA SER A 299 16.24 -2.22 -3.69
C SER A 299 16.92 -1.49 -4.86
N ASN A 300 16.17 -1.09 -5.89
CA ASN A 300 16.74 -0.35 -7.02
C ASN A 300 17.05 1.10 -6.63
N GLU A 301 16.20 1.73 -5.83
CA GLU A 301 16.44 3.07 -5.28
C GLU A 301 17.67 3.09 -4.37
N LEU A 302 17.84 2.07 -3.52
CA LEU A 302 19.04 1.91 -2.71
C LEU A 302 20.29 1.69 -3.57
N LYS A 303 20.23 0.81 -4.57
CA LYS A 303 21.35 0.57 -5.50
C LYS A 303 21.70 1.83 -6.30
N ASN A 304 20.70 2.60 -6.73
CA ASN A 304 20.93 3.86 -7.44
C ASN A 304 21.68 4.90 -6.57
N PHE A 305 21.42 4.94 -5.26
CA PHE A 305 22.18 5.78 -4.34
C PHE A 305 23.67 5.44 -4.35
N PHE A 306 24.01 4.16 -4.41
CA PHE A 306 25.39 3.67 -4.46
C PHE A 306 25.99 3.56 -5.86
N ARG A 307 25.27 3.96 -6.90
CA ARG A 307 25.76 3.84 -8.27
C ARG A 307 27.21 4.30 -8.41
N ARG A 308 28.09 3.40 -8.86
CA ARG A 308 29.56 3.60 -9.00
C ARG A 308 30.33 3.87 -7.71
N LYS A 309 29.74 3.69 -6.52
CA LYS A 309 30.42 3.88 -5.23
C LYS A 309 30.84 2.57 -4.58
N THR A 310 30.20 1.47 -4.91
CA THR A 310 30.51 0.16 -4.34
C THR A 310 30.14 -0.96 -5.29
N LEU A 311 30.87 -2.09 -5.19
CA LEU A 311 30.56 -3.35 -5.86
C LEU A 311 29.64 -4.27 -5.03
N GLU A 312 29.30 -3.89 -3.81
CA GLU A 312 28.44 -4.67 -2.93
C GLU A 312 27.04 -4.85 -3.55
N GLN A 313 26.57 -6.08 -3.64
CA GLN A 313 25.26 -6.45 -4.18
C GLN A 313 24.28 -6.93 -3.10
N ASN A 314 24.77 -7.28 -1.91
CA ASN A 314 23.92 -7.71 -0.81
C ASN A 314 23.13 -6.53 -0.25
N ILE A 315 21.82 -6.60 -0.34
CA ILE A 315 20.90 -5.50 0.01
C ILE A 315 21.00 -5.14 1.49
N GLU A 316 21.19 -6.11 2.39
CA GLU A 316 21.33 -5.84 3.82
C GLU A 316 22.63 -5.06 4.10
N LYS A 317 23.75 -5.50 3.48
CA LYS A 317 25.02 -4.79 3.63
C LYS A 317 24.96 -3.37 3.05
N LEU A 318 24.33 -3.19 1.88
CA LEU A 318 24.07 -1.89 1.29
C LEU A 318 23.22 -1.01 2.21
N GLY A 319 22.16 -1.55 2.81
CA GLY A 319 21.33 -0.82 3.76
C GLY A 319 22.08 -0.38 5.02
N LYS A 320 22.95 -1.23 5.56
CA LYS A 320 23.84 -0.88 6.70
C LYS A 320 24.83 0.21 6.31
N LEU A 321 25.42 0.13 5.12
CA LEU A 321 26.33 1.14 4.59
C LEU A 321 25.60 2.48 4.37
N PHE A 322 24.38 2.45 3.83
CA PHE A 322 23.53 3.63 3.65
C PHE A 322 23.31 4.37 4.97
N LEU A 323 22.96 3.65 6.04
CA LEU A 323 22.74 4.26 7.37
C LEU A 323 24.04 4.79 8.02
N LYS A 324 25.23 4.29 7.62
CA LYS A 324 26.53 4.86 8.02
C LYS A 324 26.83 6.17 7.27
N GLU A 325 26.47 6.26 5.99
CA GLU A 325 26.71 7.43 5.15
C GLU A 325 25.68 8.55 5.30
N THR A 326 24.58 8.29 6.01
CA THR A 326 23.43 9.19 6.15
C THR A 326 23.02 9.38 7.60
N LYS A 327 22.12 10.33 7.84
CA LYS A 327 21.54 10.61 9.17
C LYS A 327 20.13 9.99 9.33
N PHE A 328 19.66 9.17 8.40
CA PHE A 328 18.41 8.44 8.57
C PHE A 328 18.51 7.53 9.80
N LYS A 329 17.42 7.48 10.60
CA LYS A 329 17.39 6.67 11.82
C LYS A 329 17.01 5.22 11.54
N ASN A 330 16.06 5.00 10.63
CA ASN A 330 15.53 3.70 10.25
C ASN A 330 15.36 3.62 8.73
N LEU A 331 15.56 2.42 8.18
CA LEU A 331 15.44 2.13 6.76
C LEU A 331 14.60 0.87 6.55
N ILE A 332 13.60 0.94 5.69
CA ILE A 332 12.91 -0.23 5.16
C ILE A 332 13.21 -0.33 3.66
N ILE A 333 13.61 -1.54 3.24
CA ILE A 333 13.91 -1.84 1.85
C ILE A 333 12.95 -2.93 1.38
N THR A 334 12.14 -2.64 0.35
CA THR A 334 11.34 -3.66 -0.33
C THR A 334 12.17 -4.33 -1.43
N VAL A 335 12.16 -5.67 -1.49
CA VAL A 335 13.02 -6.48 -2.37
C VAL A 335 12.17 -7.36 -3.32
N GLY A 336 11.02 -6.89 -3.70
CA GLY A 336 10.11 -7.59 -4.61
C GLY A 336 9.71 -8.96 -4.07
N ASN A 337 9.94 -10.02 -4.84
CA ASN A 337 9.60 -11.41 -4.44
C ASN A 337 10.40 -11.92 -3.24
N ASN A 338 11.49 -11.25 -2.87
CA ASN A 338 12.30 -11.59 -1.70
C ASN A 338 11.82 -10.89 -0.41
N GLY A 339 10.69 -10.18 -0.49
CA GLY A 339 10.07 -9.56 0.69
C GLY A 339 10.60 -8.18 1.05
N SER A 340 10.89 -7.95 2.32
CA SER A 340 11.32 -6.65 2.83
C SER A 340 12.28 -6.79 4.01
N ILE A 341 13.10 -5.75 4.20
CA ILE A 341 14.12 -5.69 5.26
C ILE A 341 13.96 -4.37 6.00
N PHE A 342 13.91 -4.42 7.33
CA PHE A 342 14.03 -3.27 8.21
C PHE A 342 15.45 -3.23 8.79
N ILE A 343 16.08 -2.07 8.75
CA ILE A 343 17.44 -1.87 9.27
C ILE A 343 17.47 -0.59 10.09
N ASN A 344 18.02 -0.66 11.28
CA ASN A 344 18.47 0.49 12.04
C ASN A 344 19.85 0.20 12.65
N ARG A 345 20.39 1.12 13.45
CA ARG A 345 21.72 0.93 14.04
C ARG A 345 21.82 -0.26 15.01
N LYS A 346 20.70 -0.75 15.55
CA LYS A 346 20.64 -1.81 16.56
C LYS A 346 20.14 -3.15 16.00
N ASN A 347 19.19 -3.11 15.08
CA ASN A 347 18.41 -4.26 14.68
C ASN A 347 18.33 -4.40 13.15
N VAL A 348 18.26 -5.64 12.71
CA VAL A 348 17.84 -6.03 11.36
C VAL A 348 16.71 -7.02 11.48
N ALA A 349 15.61 -6.76 10.79
CA ALA A 349 14.50 -7.69 10.66
C ALA A 349 14.19 -7.95 9.17
N LYS A 350 13.74 -9.14 8.85
CA LYS A 350 13.36 -9.53 7.48
C LYS A 350 11.96 -10.11 7.48
N CYS A 351 11.21 -9.82 6.46
CA CYS A 351 9.88 -10.40 6.22
C CYS A 351 9.83 -10.94 4.80
N PRO A 352 9.45 -12.21 4.58
CA PRO A 352 9.31 -12.78 3.26
C PRO A 352 8.14 -12.12 2.48
N ALA A 353 8.13 -12.25 1.15
CA ALA A 353 7.01 -11.81 0.34
C ALA A 353 5.82 -12.78 0.49
N PHE A 354 4.61 -12.26 0.62
CA PHE A 354 3.40 -13.09 0.78
C PHE A 354 2.70 -13.45 -0.53
N VAL A 355 3.30 -13.11 -1.68
CA VAL A 355 2.80 -13.43 -3.03
C VAL A 355 4.01 -13.61 -3.95
N ASN A 356 4.07 -14.75 -4.62
CA ASN A 356 5.15 -15.05 -5.57
C ASN A 356 4.83 -14.63 -7.00
N ASN A 357 3.56 -14.63 -7.40
CA ASN A 357 3.11 -14.28 -8.75
C ASN A 357 2.06 -13.16 -8.70
N SER A 358 2.38 -12.01 -9.27
CA SER A 358 1.47 -10.87 -9.37
C SER A 358 1.21 -10.49 -10.83
N LYS A 359 -0.03 -10.13 -11.15
CA LYS A 359 -0.43 -9.62 -12.47
C LYS A 359 0.12 -8.22 -12.74
N ASP A 360 0.15 -7.38 -11.72
CA ASP A 360 0.73 -6.03 -11.77
C ASP A 360 1.36 -5.68 -10.43
N LYS A 361 2.58 -5.14 -10.46
CA LYS A 361 3.31 -4.70 -9.24
C LYS A 361 3.11 -3.22 -8.92
N ILE A 362 2.35 -2.49 -9.75
CA ILE A 362 2.18 -1.05 -9.59
C ILE A 362 1.30 -0.74 -8.40
N GLY A 363 1.75 0.20 -7.56
CA GLY A 363 1.06 0.63 -6.36
C GLY A 363 1.30 -0.24 -5.13
N SER A 364 1.88 -1.45 -5.26
CA SER A 364 2.17 -2.29 -4.10
C SER A 364 3.11 -1.63 -3.09
N GLY A 365 4.06 -0.82 -3.56
CA GLY A 365 4.95 0.00 -2.73
C GLY A 365 4.19 1.06 -1.92
N ASP A 366 3.22 1.74 -2.54
CA ASP A 366 2.38 2.74 -1.86
C ASP A 366 1.51 2.08 -0.77
N PHE A 367 0.97 0.89 -1.05
CA PHE A 367 0.20 0.13 -0.06
C PHE A 367 1.08 -0.35 1.10
N PHE A 368 2.27 -0.89 0.79
CA PHE A 368 3.26 -1.27 1.78
C PHE A 368 3.60 -0.09 2.70
N LEU A 369 3.91 1.07 2.11
CA LEU A 369 4.23 2.30 2.81
C LEU A 369 3.16 2.65 3.85
N VAL A 370 1.88 2.58 3.49
CA VAL A 370 0.77 2.99 4.36
C VAL A 370 0.77 2.22 5.68
N LEU A 371 0.75 0.88 5.63
CA LEU A 371 0.66 0.10 6.85
C LEU A 371 2.01 -0.06 7.58
N ALA A 372 3.13 -0.06 6.86
CA ALA A 372 4.44 -0.02 7.48
C ALA A 372 4.66 1.30 8.26
N SER A 373 4.29 2.43 7.66
CA SER A 373 4.35 3.73 8.34
C SER A 373 3.43 3.81 9.55
N LEU A 374 2.19 3.30 9.43
CA LEU A 374 1.26 3.24 10.55
C LEU A 374 1.83 2.40 11.70
N GLY A 375 2.40 1.23 11.39
CA GLY A 375 3.06 0.38 12.38
C GLY A 375 4.24 1.08 13.05
N PHE A 376 5.07 1.81 12.29
CA PHE A 376 6.17 2.58 12.82
C PHE A 376 5.71 3.67 13.79
N ILE A 377 4.70 4.44 13.43
CA ILE A 377 4.15 5.52 14.29
C ILE A 377 3.47 4.95 15.56
N LEU A 378 2.87 3.78 15.47
CA LEU A 378 2.28 3.07 16.63
C LEU A 378 3.32 2.32 17.47
N ASN A 379 4.62 2.48 17.19
CA ASN A 379 5.74 1.85 17.90
C ASN A 379 5.62 0.31 17.95
N PHE A 380 5.33 -0.29 16.80
CA PHE A 380 5.39 -1.74 16.65
C PHE A 380 6.83 -2.23 16.50
N LYS A 381 7.05 -3.52 16.76
CA LYS A 381 8.35 -4.16 16.52
C LYS A 381 8.67 -4.18 15.01
N PRO A 382 9.95 -4.21 14.62
CA PRO A 382 10.34 -4.24 13.21
C PRO A 382 9.67 -5.34 12.39
N GLU A 383 9.52 -6.54 12.94
CA GLU A 383 8.84 -7.67 12.30
C GLU A 383 7.35 -7.39 12.07
N GLU A 384 6.69 -6.76 13.05
CA GLU A 384 5.28 -6.38 12.97
C GLU A 384 5.04 -5.28 11.93
N ILE A 385 5.97 -4.32 11.81
CA ILE A 385 5.96 -3.26 10.80
C ILE A 385 6.05 -3.86 9.41
N LEU A 386 7.03 -4.74 9.18
CA LEU A 386 7.23 -5.40 7.89
C LEU A 386 6.04 -6.32 7.53
N PHE A 387 5.50 -7.04 8.51
CA PHE A 387 4.33 -7.88 8.34
C PHE A 387 3.12 -7.08 7.85
N LEU A 388 2.80 -5.97 8.49
CA LEU A 388 1.70 -5.09 8.11
C LEU A 388 1.88 -4.51 6.69
N GLY A 389 3.10 -4.06 6.37
CA GLY A 389 3.44 -3.58 5.04
C GLY A 389 3.25 -4.66 3.97
N SER A 390 3.72 -5.88 4.25
CA SER A 390 3.61 -7.02 3.33
C SER A 390 2.16 -7.47 3.11
N LEU A 391 1.32 -7.44 4.16
CA LEU A 391 -0.12 -7.71 4.03
C LEU A 391 -0.81 -6.67 3.14
N ALA A 392 -0.49 -5.39 3.32
CA ALA A 392 -1.04 -4.32 2.49
C ALA A 392 -0.62 -4.47 1.02
N ALA A 393 0.65 -4.74 0.75
CA ALA A 393 1.15 -4.99 -0.59
C ALA A 393 0.43 -6.18 -1.27
N LYS A 394 0.22 -7.28 -0.53
CA LYS A 394 -0.53 -8.46 -1.00
C LYS A 394 -1.95 -8.11 -1.45
N GLU A 395 -2.65 -7.22 -0.74
CA GLU A 395 -4.00 -6.81 -1.12
C GLU A 395 -4.01 -6.06 -2.46
N ASN A 396 -3.00 -5.23 -2.75
CA ASN A 396 -2.93 -4.51 -4.02
C ASN A 396 -2.63 -5.41 -5.23
N LEU A 397 -1.80 -6.45 -5.03
CA LEU A 397 -1.36 -7.33 -6.11
C LEU A 397 -2.47 -8.19 -6.76
N LYS A 398 -3.68 -8.19 -6.18
CA LYS A 398 -4.85 -8.91 -6.71
C LYS A 398 -5.49 -8.20 -7.91
N ASP A 399 -5.29 -6.89 -8.06
CA ASP A 399 -5.94 -6.04 -9.05
C ASP A 399 -4.93 -5.26 -9.90
N PHE A 400 -5.37 -4.71 -11.05
CA PHE A 400 -4.57 -3.78 -11.81
C PHE A 400 -4.60 -2.39 -11.19
N GLY A 401 -3.43 -1.79 -10.98
CA GLY A 401 -3.26 -0.45 -10.44
C GLY A 401 -3.87 -0.29 -9.03
N ASN A 402 -4.09 0.97 -8.62
CA ASN A 402 -4.68 1.30 -7.31
C ASN A 402 -6.23 1.30 -7.34
N LYS A 403 -6.84 0.23 -7.88
CA LYS A 403 -8.29 0.14 -8.06
C LYS A 403 -9.05 0.13 -6.75
N ASN A 404 -8.60 -0.65 -5.79
CA ASN A 404 -9.23 -0.81 -4.49
C ASN A 404 -8.37 -0.20 -3.38
N LEU A 405 -9.02 0.39 -2.37
CA LEU A 405 -8.34 0.87 -1.17
C LEU A 405 -8.12 -0.29 -0.19
N ILE A 406 -7.11 -0.14 0.67
CA ILE A 406 -6.86 -1.08 1.77
C ILE A 406 -8.10 -1.12 2.67
N SER A 407 -8.69 -2.30 2.83
CA SER A 407 -9.83 -2.52 3.71
C SER A 407 -9.35 -2.96 5.10
N LYS A 408 -9.74 -2.22 6.15
CA LYS A 408 -9.48 -2.61 7.54
C LYS A 408 -9.92 -4.04 7.83
N SER A 409 -11.16 -4.36 7.46
CA SER A 409 -11.74 -5.69 7.73
C SER A 409 -10.96 -6.82 7.05
N ARG A 410 -10.46 -6.60 5.83
CA ARG A 410 -9.63 -7.59 5.13
C ARG A 410 -8.27 -7.75 5.80
N ILE A 411 -7.61 -6.65 6.17
CA ILE A 411 -6.33 -6.71 6.90
C ILE A 411 -6.50 -7.42 8.23
N TYR A 412 -7.53 -7.11 9.00
CA TYR A 412 -7.78 -7.75 10.30
C TYR A 412 -8.04 -9.25 10.14
N LYS A 413 -8.86 -9.65 9.15
CA LYS A 413 -9.06 -11.08 8.83
C LYS A 413 -7.73 -11.75 8.47
N GLN A 414 -6.90 -11.13 7.66
CA GLN A 414 -5.60 -11.71 7.31
C GLN A 414 -4.68 -11.84 8.53
N ILE A 415 -4.59 -10.82 9.38
CA ILE A 415 -3.83 -10.89 10.63
C ILE A 415 -4.33 -12.06 11.49
N GLN A 416 -5.63 -12.22 11.65
CA GLN A 416 -6.23 -13.31 12.42
C GLN A 416 -5.93 -14.70 11.82
N HIS A 417 -6.09 -14.84 10.50
CA HIS A 417 -5.88 -16.12 9.80
C HIS A 417 -4.41 -16.52 9.66
N THR A 418 -3.47 -15.62 9.88
CA THR A 418 -2.05 -15.97 9.81
C THR A 418 -1.60 -16.86 10.97
N PHE A 419 -2.32 -16.88 12.09
CA PHE A 419 -1.95 -17.56 13.33
C PHE A 419 -3.00 -18.60 13.82
N VAL A 420 -3.97 -18.92 13.01
CA VAL A 420 -4.92 -19.99 13.17
C VAL A 420 -4.50 -21.18 12.31
#